data_2c3fa6bd68dceab17a93c18b0c936706
#
_entry.id   2c3fa6bd68dceab17a93c18b0c936706
#
_cell.length_a   1.000
_cell.length_b   1.000
_cell.length_c   1.000
_cell.angle_alpha   90.00
_cell.angle_beta   90.00
_cell.angle_gamma   90.00
#
_symmetry.space_group_name_H-M   'P 1'
#
loop_
_entity.id
_entity.type
_entity.pdbx_description
1 polymer ?
#
loop_
_entity_poly.entity_id
_entity_poly.type
_entity_poly.pdbx_seq_one_letter_code
_entity_poly.pdbx_strand_id
1 'polypeptide(L)'
;MKPKVIVICGPTASGKTSLSIEVAKKIDGEIISCDSMQIYKDMNIGTAKVTKSEMQGIKHYLVDFVSPDTRYSVADYKTDAEKAIENIISKGKIPIIVGGTGLYVDSLIYGIEYPEIKFDEEYRKKLEKEAEEGLENLYNKAKEIDEQAMQKISINDRKRIIRVLEIYHATGKNKTEQEKESRKKEVKYDYKIFAINIDREKLYERINIRVDKMIENGLIEEVENLQRKYNHFPTAMQGLGYKEVVQYFQKELTKEEMIEKIKQEKSN
;
A
#
# COMPACT_ATOMS: atom_id res chain seq x y z
N MET A 1 20.78 -16.97 16.63
CA MET A 1 20.79 -15.92 15.58
C MET A 1 19.37 -15.72 15.08
N LYS A 2 18.95 -14.46 14.82
CA LYS A 2 17.63 -14.20 14.22
C LYS A 2 17.60 -14.73 12.78
N PRO A 3 16.46 -15.28 12.32
CA PRO A 3 16.30 -15.67 10.92
C PRO A 3 16.46 -14.45 9.98
N LYS A 4 17.11 -14.66 8.85
CA LYS A 4 17.32 -13.60 7.85
C LYS A 4 16.10 -13.45 6.97
N VAL A 5 15.72 -12.20 6.69
CA VAL A 5 14.67 -11.81 5.75
C VAL A 5 15.26 -10.76 4.81
N ILE A 6 15.12 -10.96 3.51
CA ILE A 6 15.56 -9.98 2.52
C ILE A 6 14.40 -9.06 2.18
N VAL A 7 14.69 -7.76 2.05
CA VAL A 7 13.71 -6.75 1.61
C VAL A 7 14.25 -6.07 0.36
N ILE A 8 13.50 -6.12 -0.74
CA ILE A 8 13.82 -5.42 -1.98
C ILE A 8 12.74 -4.36 -2.20
N CYS A 9 13.09 -3.11 -1.97
CA CYS A 9 12.19 -1.97 -2.13
C CYS A 9 12.65 -1.01 -3.23
N GLY A 10 11.76 -0.11 -3.66
CA GLY A 10 12.05 0.89 -4.68
C GLY A 10 10.76 1.37 -5.36
N PRO A 11 10.85 2.39 -6.22
CA PRO A 11 9.69 2.97 -6.90
C PRO A 11 9.03 1.99 -7.87
N THR A 12 7.82 2.31 -8.31
CA THR A 12 7.16 1.56 -9.39
C THR A 12 8.02 1.58 -10.65
N ALA A 13 7.92 0.57 -11.50
CA ALA A 13 8.70 0.41 -12.73
C ALA A 13 10.25 0.34 -12.56
N SER A 14 10.77 0.18 -11.34
CA SER A 14 12.22 0.08 -11.10
C SER A 14 12.84 -1.29 -11.41
N GLY A 15 12.03 -2.32 -11.73
CA GLY A 15 12.52 -3.67 -12.04
C GLY A 15 12.60 -4.60 -10.83
N LYS A 16 11.97 -4.25 -9.69
CA LYS A 16 11.96 -5.09 -8.47
C LYS A 16 11.55 -6.54 -8.73
N THR A 17 10.51 -6.76 -9.52
CA THR A 17 9.93 -8.09 -9.76
C THR A 17 10.94 -9.03 -10.41
N SER A 18 11.55 -8.62 -11.52
CA SER A 18 12.56 -9.46 -12.20
C SER A 18 13.78 -9.70 -11.32
N LEU A 19 14.29 -8.67 -10.63
CA LEU A 19 15.41 -8.82 -9.71
C LEU A 19 15.09 -9.82 -8.58
N SER A 20 13.91 -9.71 -7.98
CA SER A 20 13.52 -10.56 -6.86
C SER A 20 13.40 -12.04 -7.26
N ILE A 21 12.93 -12.32 -8.47
CA ILE A 21 12.85 -13.68 -9.01
C ILE A 21 14.24 -14.27 -9.22
N GLU A 22 15.16 -13.51 -9.81
CA GLU A 22 16.55 -13.94 -9.98
C GLU A 22 17.26 -14.18 -8.63
N VAL A 23 17.02 -13.30 -7.64
CA VAL A 23 17.54 -13.50 -6.28
C VAL A 23 16.93 -14.76 -5.67
N ALA A 24 15.59 -14.93 -5.75
CA ALA A 24 14.90 -16.10 -5.20
C ALA A 24 15.44 -17.42 -5.74
N LYS A 25 15.71 -17.50 -7.04
CA LYS A 25 16.34 -18.70 -7.67
C LYS A 25 17.71 -19.01 -7.11
N LYS A 26 18.54 -17.97 -6.88
CA LYS A 26 19.93 -18.14 -6.43
C LYS A 26 20.06 -18.57 -4.97
N ILE A 27 19.12 -18.18 -4.12
CA ILE A 27 19.21 -18.42 -2.68
C ILE A 27 18.14 -19.36 -2.14
N ASP A 28 17.41 -20.06 -3.01
CA ASP A 28 16.23 -20.87 -2.68
C ASP A 28 15.21 -20.10 -1.82
N GLY A 29 14.81 -18.92 -2.32
CA GLY A 29 13.87 -18.04 -1.64
C GLY A 29 12.44 -18.16 -2.16
N GLU A 30 11.48 -17.67 -1.35
CA GLU A 30 10.09 -17.45 -1.76
C GLU A 30 9.74 -15.98 -1.54
N ILE A 31 8.83 -15.41 -2.35
CA ILE A 31 8.56 -13.97 -2.40
C ILE A 31 7.28 -13.65 -1.63
N ILE A 32 7.33 -12.56 -0.86
CA ILE A 32 6.17 -11.95 -0.20
C ILE A 32 5.95 -10.57 -0.82
N SER A 33 4.80 -10.35 -1.45
CA SER A 33 4.47 -9.04 -2.01
C SER A 33 4.29 -8.01 -0.90
N CYS A 34 4.87 -6.82 -1.11
CA CYS A 34 4.72 -5.66 -0.25
C CYS A 34 4.12 -4.50 -1.06
N ASP A 35 2.98 -4.78 -1.69
CA ASP A 35 2.22 -3.85 -2.52
C ASP A 35 0.75 -3.84 -2.07
N SER A 36 0.26 -2.65 -1.67
CA SER A 36 -1.08 -2.49 -1.11
C SER A 36 -2.21 -2.62 -2.13
N MET A 37 -1.89 -2.76 -3.41
CA MET A 37 -2.88 -2.89 -4.48
C MET A 37 -2.87 -4.27 -5.15
N GLN A 38 -1.69 -4.92 -5.28
CA GLN A 38 -1.59 -6.26 -5.86
C GLN A 38 -2.22 -7.37 -5.00
N ILE A 39 -2.58 -7.07 -3.75
CA ILE A 39 -3.32 -7.97 -2.86
C ILE A 39 -4.75 -8.26 -3.35
N TYR A 40 -5.37 -7.31 -4.05
CA TYR A 40 -6.77 -7.41 -4.45
C TYR A 40 -6.96 -8.31 -5.66
N LYS A 41 -7.96 -9.20 -5.58
CA LYS A 41 -8.41 -10.04 -6.70
C LYS A 41 -8.94 -9.18 -7.84
N ASP A 42 -8.82 -9.70 -9.06
CA ASP A 42 -9.31 -9.09 -10.30
C ASP A 42 -8.69 -7.72 -10.66
N MET A 43 -7.82 -7.17 -9.83
CA MET A 43 -7.08 -5.93 -10.09
C MET A 43 -5.69 -6.27 -10.65
N ASN A 44 -5.62 -6.57 -11.93
CA ASN A 44 -4.42 -7.15 -12.57
C ASN A 44 -3.64 -6.12 -13.36
N ILE A 45 -4.32 -5.38 -14.24
CA ILE A 45 -3.71 -4.46 -15.20
C ILE A 45 -3.22 -3.19 -14.49
N GLY A 46 -4.10 -2.50 -13.76
CA GLY A 46 -3.78 -1.24 -13.09
C GLY A 46 -2.73 -1.37 -12.00
N THR A 47 -2.62 -2.53 -11.36
CA THR A 47 -1.59 -2.85 -10.37
C THR A 47 -0.31 -3.40 -11.01
N ALA A 48 -0.34 -3.75 -12.31
CA ALA A 48 0.65 -4.57 -13.00
C ALA A 48 1.05 -5.79 -12.15
N LYS A 49 0.03 -6.55 -11.77
CA LYS A 49 0.18 -7.76 -10.96
C LYS A 49 1.09 -8.75 -11.68
N VAL A 50 2.01 -9.34 -10.93
CA VAL A 50 2.91 -10.37 -11.45
C VAL A 50 2.10 -11.57 -11.97
N THR A 51 2.35 -11.96 -13.20
CA THR A 51 1.69 -13.09 -13.86
C THR A 51 2.36 -14.42 -13.48
N LYS A 52 1.65 -15.54 -13.66
CA LYS A 52 2.22 -16.88 -13.42
C LYS A 52 3.48 -17.15 -14.26
N SER A 53 3.54 -16.66 -15.49
CA SER A 53 4.72 -16.78 -16.34
C SER A 53 5.90 -15.95 -15.80
N GLU A 54 5.65 -14.74 -15.35
CA GLU A 54 6.68 -13.89 -14.73
C GLU A 54 7.18 -14.45 -13.40
N MET A 55 6.35 -15.14 -12.63
CA MET A 55 6.76 -15.79 -11.38
C MET A 55 7.81 -16.90 -11.60
N GLN A 56 7.91 -17.48 -12.79
CA GLN A 56 8.89 -18.48 -13.19
C GLN A 56 9.03 -19.64 -12.18
N GLY A 57 7.91 -20.10 -11.62
CA GLY A 57 7.86 -21.17 -10.61
C GLY A 57 8.18 -20.74 -9.18
N ILE A 58 8.62 -19.53 -8.94
CA ILE A 58 8.83 -19.00 -7.58
C ILE A 58 7.48 -18.73 -6.92
N LYS A 59 7.30 -19.24 -5.70
CA LYS A 59 6.08 -19.01 -4.94
C LYS A 59 6.01 -17.55 -4.47
N HIS A 60 4.86 -16.92 -4.73
CA HIS A 60 4.54 -15.56 -4.26
C HIS A 60 3.40 -15.63 -3.25
N TYR A 61 3.54 -14.90 -2.16
CA TYR A 61 2.56 -14.72 -1.11
C TYR A 61 2.00 -13.30 -1.15
N LEU A 62 0.82 -13.11 -0.63
CA LEU A 62 0.12 -11.83 -0.50
C LEU A 62 -0.09 -11.13 -1.86
N VAL A 63 -0.41 -11.93 -2.86
CA VAL A 63 -0.83 -11.46 -4.20
C VAL A 63 -2.18 -12.09 -4.50
N ASP A 64 -3.14 -11.31 -5.00
CA ASP A 64 -4.41 -11.81 -5.55
C ASP A 64 -5.26 -12.64 -4.57
N PHE A 65 -5.36 -12.23 -3.30
CA PHE A 65 -6.04 -13.02 -2.27
C PHE A 65 -7.16 -12.27 -1.52
N VAL A 66 -7.17 -10.93 -1.52
CA VAL A 66 -8.20 -10.11 -0.86
C VAL A 66 -9.28 -9.73 -1.86
N SER A 67 -10.56 -9.83 -1.48
CA SER A 67 -11.66 -9.33 -2.31
C SER A 67 -11.64 -7.79 -2.33
N PRO A 68 -11.89 -7.11 -3.49
CA PRO A 68 -11.89 -5.65 -3.60
C PRO A 68 -12.90 -4.94 -2.73
N ASP A 69 -13.95 -5.61 -2.31
CA ASP A 69 -14.99 -5.12 -1.38
C ASP A 69 -14.61 -5.29 0.10
N THR A 70 -13.45 -5.85 0.37
CA THR A 70 -12.95 -6.07 1.73
C THR A 70 -11.97 -4.98 2.12
N ARG A 71 -12.13 -4.46 3.33
CA ARG A 71 -11.14 -3.54 3.91
C ARG A 71 -9.90 -4.34 4.34
N TYR A 72 -8.75 -3.89 3.92
CA TYR A 72 -7.47 -4.48 4.28
C TYR A 72 -6.49 -3.40 4.74
N SER A 73 -6.01 -3.54 5.96
CA SER A 73 -5.17 -2.52 6.63
C SER A 73 -3.70 -2.94 6.68
N VAL A 74 -2.84 -2.02 7.10
CA VAL A 74 -1.42 -2.33 7.39
C VAL A 74 -1.27 -3.33 8.53
N ALA A 75 -2.21 -3.36 9.50
CA ALA A 75 -2.21 -4.33 10.59
C ALA A 75 -2.48 -5.74 10.05
N ASP A 76 -3.47 -5.89 9.13
CA ASP A 76 -3.76 -7.15 8.46
C ASP A 76 -2.54 -7.61 7.64
N TYR A 77 -1.95 -6.68 6.87
CA TYR A 77 -0.74 -6.98 6.10
C TYR A 77 0.39 -7.50 6.98
N LYS A 78 0.69 -6.82 8.09
CA LYS A 78 1.76 -7.23 9.00
C LYS A 78 1.52 -8.65 9.52
N THR A 79 0.30 -8.93 9.97
CA THR A 79 -0.09 -10.25 10.47
C THR A 79 0.10 -11.33 9.41
N ASP A 80 -0.37 -11.10 8.20
CA ASP A 80 -0.30 -12.09 7.12
C ASP A 80 1.13 -12.22 6.57
N ALA A 81 1.91 -11.13 6.53
CA ALA A 81 3.31 -11.17 6.15
C ALA A 81 4.16 -11.94 7.17
N GLU A 82 3.94 -11.77 8.47
CA GLU A 82 4.63 -12.54 9.51
C GLU A 82 4.31 -14.03 9.40
N LYS A 83 3.06 -14.42 9.16
CA LYS A 83 2.68 -15.82 8.89
C LYS A 83 3.36 -16.37 7.63
N ALA A 84 3.44 -15.57 6.57
CA ALA A 84 4.13 -15.96 5.34
C ALA A 84 5.63 -16.16 5.58
N ILE A 85 6.29 -15.25 6.32
CA ILE A 85 7.70 -15.38 6.72
C ILE A 85 7.92 -16.69 7.49
N GLU A 86 7.12 -16.95 8.52
CA GLU A 86 7.23 -18.18 9.32
C GLU A 86 7.04 -19.45 8.47
N ASN A 87 6.07 -19.43 7.56
CA ASN A 87 5.83 -20.54 6.62
C ASN A 87 7.02 -20.80 5.69
N ILE A 88 7.67 -19.75 5.18
CA ILE A 88 8.84 -19.88 4.31
C ILE A 88 10.03 -20.43 5.08
N ILE A 89 10.29 -19.90 6.28
CA ILE A 89 11.38 -20.34 7.15
C ILE A 89 11.19 -21.81 7.56
N SER A 90 9.97 -22.24 7.87
CA SER A 90 9.69 -23.64 8.25
C SER A 90 10.00 -24.65 7.15
N LYS A 91 10.08 -24.21 5.89
CA LYS A 91 10.50 -25.03 4.74
C LYS A 91 12.01 -25.00 4.50
N GLY A 92 12.79 -24.31 5.35
CA GLY A 92 14.21 -24.10 5.17
C GLY A 92 14.57 -23.07 4.09
N LYS A 93 13.60 -22.27 3.61
CA LYS A 93 13.80 -21.28 2.56
C LYS A 93 13.98 -19.87 3.11
N ILE A 94 14.44 -18.96 2.25
CA ILE A 94 14.67 -17.54 2.62
C ILE A 94 13.49 -16.68 2.19
N PRO A 95 12.84 -15.95 3.14
CA PRO A 95 11.79 -15.00 2.79
C PRO A 95 12.37 -13.77 2.10
N ILE A 96 11.72 -13.35 0.99
CA ILE A 96 12.08 -12.14 0.24
C ILE A 96 10.85 -11.25 0.13
N ILE A 97 10.85 -10.13 0.84
CA ILE A 97 9.79 -9.12 0.80
C ILE A 97 10.08 -8.19 -0.37
N VAL A 98 9.11 -7.99 -1.26
CA VAL A 98 9.28 -7.22 -2.48
C VAL A 98 8.14 -6.23 -2.68
N GLY A 99 8.43 -4.95 -2.75
CA GLY A 99 7.39 -3.96 -3.04
C GLY A 99 7.80 -2.51 -2.86
N GLY A 100 6.81 -1.63 -2.99
CA GLY A 100 6.99 -0.17 -2.91
C GLY A 100 6.14 0.51 -1.83
N THR A 101 5.31 -0.24 -1.09
CA THR A 101 4.45 0.33 -0.05
C THR A 101 5.25 0.57 1.22
N GLY A 102 5.79 1.78 1.40
CA GLY A 102 6.67 2.13 2.52
C GLY A 102 6.05 1.80 3.88
N LEU A 103 4.75 2.12 4.09
CA LEU A 103 4.05 1.81 5.34
C LEU A 103 4.06 0.31 5.67
N TYR A 104 3.97 -0.56 4.66
CA TYR A 104 4.04 -2.01 4.84
C TYR A 104 5.46 -2.47 5.20
N VAL A 105 6.46 -1.94 4.51
CA VAL A 105 7.88 -2.21 4.83
C VAL A 105 8.18 -1.77 6.26
N ASP A 106 7.85 -0.54 6.62
CA ASP A 106 8.10 0.03 7.94
C ASP A 106 7.43 -0.78 9.06
N SER A 107 6.22 -1.28 8.81
CA SER A 107 5.50 -2.11 9.79
C SER A 107 6.27 -3.36 10.20
N LEU A 108 7.00 -3.95 9.28
CA LEU A 108 7.80 -5.16 9.50
C LEU A 108 9.17 -4.85 10.07
N ILE A 109 9.93 -3.96 9.42
CA ILE A 109 11.33 -3.69 9.79
C ILE A 109 11.48 -2.99 11.14
N TYR A 110 10.49 -2.16 11.52
CA TYR A 110 10.46 -1.50 12.83
C TYR A 110 9.56 -2.21 13.84
N GLY A 111 8.89 -3.30 13.45
CA GLY A 111 8.02 -4.06 14.34
C GLY A 111 6.82 -3.27 14.86
N ILE A 112 6.34 -2.25 14.07
CA ILE A 112 5.27 -1.36 14.51
C ILE A 112 4.02 -2.18 14.82
N GLU A 113 3.50 -2.05 16.03
CA GLU A 113 2.21 -2.62 16.40
C GLU A 113 1.10 -1.60 16.14
N TYR A 114 0.10 -2.09 15.45
CA TYR A 114 -1.11 -1.31 15.19
C TYR A 114 -2.18 -1.77 16.17
N PRO A 115 -2.79 -0.85 16.94
CA PRO A 115 -3.90 -1.23 17.81
C PRO A 115 -5.06 -1.76 16.96
N GLU A 116 -5.76 -2.77 17.48
CA GLU A 116 -7.05 -3.18 16.94
C GLU A 116 -8.05 -2.04 17.15
N ILE A 117 -8.15 -1.18 16.16
CA ILE A 117 -9.10 -0.08 16.18
C ILE A 117 -10.41 -0.63 15.61
N LYS A 118 -11.42 -0.80 16.46
CA LYS A 118 -12.77 -0.97 15.97
C LYS A 118 -13.16 0.30 15.21
N PHE A 119 -13.43 0.12 13.93
CA PHE A 119 -13.83 1.23 13.07
C PHE A 119 -15.20 1.73 13.53
N ASP A 120 -15.24 2.96 14.01
CA ASP A 120 -16.47 3.67 14.39
C ASP A 120 -16.93 4.52 13.20
N GLU A 121 -17.88 3.96 12.44
CA GLU A 121 -18.40 4.57 11.24
C GLU A 121 -19.19 5.85 11.55
N GLU A 122 -19.91 5.90 12.67
CA GLU A 122 -20.67 7.06 13.09
C GLU A 122 -19.74 8.23 13.47
N TYR A 123 -18.70 7.94 14.25
CA TYR A 123 -17.69 8.93 14.61
C TYR A 123 -16.98 9.46 13.36
N ARG A 124 -16.64 8.59 12.42
CA ARG A 124 -16.02 8.99 11.15
C ARG A 124 -16.94 9.91 10.34
N LYS A 125 -18.21 9.54 10.17
CA LYS A 125 -19.20 10.39 9.47
C LYS A 125 -19.32 11.76 10.13
N LYS A 126 -19.30 11.82 11.46
CA LYS A 126 -19.30 13.08 12.20
C LYS A 126 -18.07 13.94 11.86
N LEU A 127 -16.86 13.35 11.89
CA LEU A 127 -15.63 14.07 11.55
C LEU A 127 -15.60 14.52 10.08
N GLU A 128 -16.12 13.70 9.17
CA GLU A 128 -16.22 14.05 7.76
C GLU A 128 -17.16 15.23 7.51
N LYS A 129 -18.28 15.30 8.23
CA LYS A 129 -19.18 16.45 8.19
C LYS A 129 -18.54 17.70 8.79
N GLU A 130 -17.88 17.59 9.94
CA GLU A 130 -17.13 18.73 10.52
C GLU A 130 -16.03 19.23 9.55
N ALA A 131 -15.40 18.32 8.80
CA ALA A 131 -14.39 18.68 7.80
C ALA A 131 -14.95 19.44 6.60
N GLU A 132 -16.22 19.22 6.25
CA GLU A 132 -16.91 20.00 5.19
C GLU A 132 -17.20 21.44 5.63
N GLU A 133 -17.42 21.65 6.93
CA GLU A 133 -17.61 22.97 7.51
C GLU A 133 -16.28 23.75 7.65
N GLY A 134 -15.15 23.05 7.72
CA GLY A 134 -13.81 23.62 7.76
C GLY A 134 -12.77 22.73 8.43
N LEU A 135 -11.64 22.52 7.77
CA LEU A 135 -10.54 21.65 8.26
C LEU A 135 -9.76 22.26 9.43
N GLU A 136 -9.75 23.57 9.59
CA GLU A 136 -8.94 24.26 10.60
C GLU A 136 -9.31 23.84 12.03
N ASN A 137 -10.61 23.75 12.32
CA ASN A 137 -11.08 23.32 13.63
C ASN A 137 -10.66 21.89 13.96
N LEU A 138 -10.77 20.96 12.98
CA LEU A 138 -10.33 19.59 13.15
C LEU A 138 -8.81 19.48 13.29
N TYR A 139 -8.08 20.29 12.51
CA TYR A 139 -6.60 20.34 12.62
C TYR A 139 -6.17 20.78 14.02
N ASN A 140 -6.80 21.82 14.57
CA ASN A 140 -6.49 22.32 15.91
C ASN A 140 -6.83 21.28 16.99
N LYS A 141 -8.02 20.64 16.91
CA LYS A 141 -8.36 19.52 17.81
C LYS A 141 -7.33 18.37 17.74
N ALA A 142 -6.92 17.99 16.54
CA ALA A 142 -5.91 16.94 16.35
C ALA A 142 -4.53 17.36 16.87
N LYS A 143 -4.17 18.65 16.76
CA LYS A 143 -2.92 19.21 17.27
C LYS A 143 -2.87 19.22 18.79
N GLU A 144 -3.98 19.50 19.47
CA GLU A 144 -4.08 19.39 20.95
C GLU A 144 -3.84 17.95 21.43
N ILE A 145 -4.26 16.96 20.62
CA ILE A 145 -4.10 15.53 20.94
C ILE A 145 -2.69 15.02 20.61
N ASP A 146 -2.15 15.38 19.46
CA ASP A 146 -0.85 14.90 18.97
C ASP A 146 -0.10 15.96 18.15
N GLU A 147 0.51 16.91 18.84
CA GLU A 147 1.25 17.99 18.22
C GLU A 147 2.39 17.47 17.32
N GLN A 148 3.11 16.41 17.75
CA GLN A 148 4.22 15.86 16.97
C GLN A 148 3.78 15.21 15.65
N ALA A 149 2.65 14.52 15.65
CA ALA A 149 2.07 13.99 14.42
C ALA A 149 1.62 15.13 13.50
N MET A 150 0.97 16.15 14.06
CA MET A 150 0.41 17.26 13.28
C MET A 150 1.45 18.19 12.68
N GLN A 151 2.65 18.29 13.24
CA GLN A 151 3.77 19.00 12.61
C GLN A 151 4.16 18.44 11.23
N LYS A 152 3.84 17.18 10.96
CA LYS A 152 4.13 16.48 9.69
C LYS A 152 2.92 16.37 8.77
N ILE A 153 1.76 16.85 9.19
CA ILE A 153 0.49 16.74 8.47
C ILE A 153 0.07 18.15 8.02
N SER A 154 -0.16 18.30 6.71
CA SER A 154 -0.69 19.54 6.18
C SER A 154 -2.10 19.80 6.70
N ILE A 155 -2.44 21.08 6.95
CA ILE A 155 -3.79 21.50 7.31
C ILE A 155 -4.85 21.11 6.27
N ASN A 156 -4.43 20.85 5.03
CA ASN A 156 -5.31 20.43 3.93
C ASN A 156 -5.41 18.89 3.81
N ASP A 157 -4.70 18.13 4.63
CA ASP A 157 -4.73 16.66 4.59
C ASP A 157 -5.87 16.11 5.46
N ARG A 158 -7.12 16.28 4.97
CA ARG A 158 -8.35 15.81 5.63
C ARG A 158 -8.22 14.37 6.13
N LYS A 159 -7.68 13.46 5.29
CA LYS A 159 -7.62 12.02 5.63
C LYS A 159 -6.72 11.75 6.82
N ARG A 160 -5.55 12.39 6.88
CA ARG A 160 -4.60 12.21 7.98
C ARG A 160 -5.05 12.89 9.25
N ILE A 161 -5.67 14.07 9.17
CA ILE A 161 -6.26 14.78 10.32
C ILE A 161 -7.34 13.91 10.98
N ILE A 162 -8.32 13.45 10.22
CA ILE A 162 -9.37 12.55 10.70
C ILE A 162 -8.77 11.30 11.35
N ARG A 163 -7.73 10.72 10.74
CA ARG A 163 -7.11 9.50 11.27
C ARG A 163 -6.45 9.69 12.63
N VAL A 164 -5.85 10.83 12.91
CA VAL A 164 -5.31 11.15 14.26
C VAL A 164 -6.42 11.16 15.31
N LEU A 165 -7.56 11.78 14.99
CA LEU A 165 -8.72 11.83 15.87
C LEU A 165 -9.36 10.45 16.09
N GLU A 166 -9.49 9.65 15.05
CA GLU A 166 -10.00 8.27 15.16
C GLU A 166 -9.14 7.39 16.05
N ILE A 167 -7.82 7.47 15.93
CA ILE A 167 -6.89 6.69 16.75
C ILE A 167 -7.06 7.04 18.22
N TYR A 168 -7.11 8.33 18.53
CA TYR A 168 -7.29 8.78 19.91
C TYR A 168 -8.66 8.40 20.47
N HIS A 169 -9.73 8.57 19.68
CA HIS A 169 -11.08 8.18 20.09
C HIS A 169 -11.17 6.68 20.44
N ALA A 170 -10.55 5.85 19.62
CA ALA A 170 -10.64 4.39 19.77
C ALA A 170 -9.73 3.83 20.88
N THR A 171 -8.62 4.50 21.19
CA THR A 171 -7.55 3.93 22.05
C THR A 171 -7.26 4.74 23.29
N GLY A 172 -7.67 5.99 23.36
CA GLY A 172 -7.30 6.93 24.42
C GLY A 172 -5.81 7.36 24.39
N LYS A 173 -5.02 6.87 23.41
CA LYS A 173 -3.61 7.21 23.23
C LYS A 173 -3.40 7.95 21.92
N ASN A 174 -2.46 8.89 21.89
CA ASN A 174 -2.10 9.55 20.65
C ASN A 174 -1.23 8.64 19.75
N LYS A 175 -1.24 8.93 18.44
CA LYS A 175 -0.52 8.15 17.44
C LYS A 175 0.99 8.10 17.69
N THR A 176 1.58 9.23 18.08
CA THR A 176 3.03 9.35 18.33
C THR A 176 3.48 8.49 19.50
N GLU A 177 2.70 8.43 20.59
CA GLU A 177 2.99 7.57 21.73
C GLU A 177 2.93 6.10 21.36
N GLN A 178 1.91 5.68 20.61
CA GLN A 178 1.78 4.32 20.15
C GLN A 178 2.95 3.89 19.24
N GLU A 179 3.35 4.74 18.29
CA GLU A 179 4.51 4.47 17.45
C GLU A 179 5.82 4.36 18.26
N LYS A 180 6.01 5.22 19.26
CA LYS A 180 7.19 5.16 20.15
C LYS A 180 7.22 3.90 21.01
N GLU A 181 6.08 3.50 21.55
CA GLU A 181 5.96 2.25 22.33
C GLU A 181 6.24 1.03 21.47
N SER A 182 5.70 1.00 20.26
CA SER A 182 5.91 -0.11 19.31
C SER A 182 7.38 -0.28 18.92
N ARG A 183 8.08 0.81 18.66
CA ARG A 183 9.50 0.78 18.25
C ARG A 183 10.47 0.33 19.36
N LYS A 184 10.03 0.25 20.60
CA LYS A 184 10.84 -0.26 21.72
C LYS A 184 10.91 -1.78 21.74
N LYS A 185 10.04 -2.48 21.01
CA LYS A 185 10.02 -3.94 20.97
C LYS A 185 11.11 -4.48 20.06
N GLU A 186 11.68 -5.59 20.47
CA GLU A 186 12.71 -6.25 19.69
C GLU A 186 12.11 -6.88 18.42
N VAL A 187 12.70 -6.59 17.25
CA VAL A 187 12.27 -7.13 15.98
C VAL A 187 12.68 -8.61 15.86
N LYS A 188 11.76 -9.48 15.44
CA LYS A 188 11.94 -10.95 15.39
C LYS A 188 13.00 -11.41 14.40
N TYR A 189 13.22 -10.68 13.31
CA TYR A 189 14.03 -11.10 12.16
C TYR A 189 15.22 -10.17 11.92
N ASP A 190 16.24 -10.69 11.25
CA ASP A 190 17.39 -9.92 10.74
C ASP A 190 17.10 -9.47 9.31
N TYR A 191 16.56 -8.26 9.14
CA TYR A 191 16.20 -7.70 7.84
C TYR A 191 17.41 -7.15 7.10
N LYS A 192 17.65 -7.66 5.87
CA LYS A 192 18.65 -7.15 4.92
C LYS A 192 17.92 -6.35 3.84
N ILE A 193 18.00 -5.04 3.89
CA ILE A 193 17.22 -4.11 3.07
C ILE A 193 18.05 -3.63 1.89
N PHE A 194 17.52 -3.80 0.69
CA PHE A 194 18.09 -3.33 -0.58
C PHE A 194 17.08 -2.40 -1.26
N ALA A 195 17.48 -1.14 -1.48
CA ALA A 195 16.68 -0.17 -2.21
C ALA A 195 17.20 -0.04 -3.64
N ILE A 196 16.31 -0.22 -4.62
CA ILE A 196 16.67 0.01 -6.02
C ILE A 196 16.66 1.53 -6.27
N ASN A 197 17.81 2.05 -6.62
CA ASN A 197 17.97 3.41 -7.11
C ASN A 197 18.01 3.41 -8.63
N ILE A 198 17.22 4.27 -9.26
CA ILE A 198 17.15 4.44 -10.71
C ILE A 198 17.16 5.94 -11.01
N ASP A 199 17.82 6.30 -12.09
CA ASP A 199 17.80 7.65 -12.61
C ASP A 199 16.36 8.14 -12.85
N ARG A 200 16.08 9.40 -12.46
CA ARG A 200 14.71 9.94 -12.43
C ARG A 200 14.10 10.03 -13.83
N GLU A 201 14.89 10.41 -14.83
CA GLU A 201 14.39 10.53 -16.21
C GLU A 201 14.03 9.14 -16.77
N LYS A 202 14.91 8.16 -16.55
CA LYS A 202 14.64 6.76 -16.95
C LYS A 202 13.44 6.16 -16.21
N LEU A 203 13.24 6.54 -14.96
CA LEU A 203 12.08 6.12 -14.21
C LEU A 203 10.80 6.66 -14.81
N TYR A 204 10.74 7.94 -15.14
CA TYR A 204 9.59 8.59 -15.77
C TYR A 204 9.26 7.98 -17.14
N GLU A 205 10.26 7.76 -17.96
CA GLU A 205 10.09 7.08 -19.24
C GLU A 205 9.45 5.70 -19.07
N ARG A 206 9.97 4.88 -18.15
CA ARG A 206 9.42 3.56 -17.85
C ARG A 206 7.99 3.61 -17.28
N ILE A 207 7.67 4.60 -16.47
CA ILE A 207 6.32 4.81 -15.94
C ILE A 207 5.37 5.14 -17.08
N ASN A 208 5.75 6.06 -17.98
CA ASN A 208 4.92 6.47 -19.11
C ASN A 208 4.61 5.27 -20.02
N ILE A 209 5.64 4.51 -20.43
CA ILE A 209 5.47 3.29 -21.23
C ILE A 209 4.56 2.28 -20.53
N ARG A 210 4.71 2.13 -19.22
CA ARG A 210 3.88 1.22 -18.42
C ARG A 210 2.42 1.66 -18.39
N VAL A 211 2.14 2.95 -18.27
CA VAL A 211 0.77 3.49 -18.29
C VAL A 211 0.14 3.28 -19.66
N ASP A 212 0.87 3.57 -20.74
CA ASP A 212 0.38 3.35 -22.10
C ASP A 212 -0.01 1.86 -22.30
N LYS A 213 0.86 0.93 -21.88
CA LYS A 213 0.57 -0.50 -21.91
C LYS A 213 -0.63 -0.90 -21.03
N MET A 214 -0.85 -0.27 -19.88
CA MET A 214 -2.03 -0.52 -19.06
C MET A 214 -3.32 -0.14 -19.80
N ILE A 215 -3.33 0.99 -20.51
CA ILE A 215 -4.48 1.42 -21.33
C ILE A 215 -4.69 0.45 -22.49
N GLU A 216 -3.64 0.09 -23.23
CA GLU A 216 -3.70 -0.87 -24.34
C GLU A 216 -4.20 -2.25 -23.90
N ASN A 217 -3.81 -2.70 -22.70
CA ASN A 217 -4.19 -3.99 -22.14
C ASN A 217 -5.60 -4.01 -21.52
N GLY A 218 -6.33 -2.89 -21.55
CA GLY A 218 -7.73 -2.85 -21.09
C GLY A 218 -7.93 -2.41 -19.66
N LEU A 219 -7.15 -1.45 -19.15
CA LEU A 219 -7.35 -0.91 -17.80
C LEU A 219 -8.77 -0.35 -17.60
N ILE A 220 -9.33 0.31 -18.62
CA ILE A 220 -10.67 0.90 -18.56
C ILE A 220 -11.72 -0.20 -18.39
N GLU A 221 -11.61 -1.26 -19.19
CA GLU A 221 -12.48 -2.43 -19.14
C GLU A 221 -12.33 -3.21 -17.83
N GLU A 222 -11.12 -3.29 -17.26
CA GLU A 222 -10.89 -3.89 -15.95
C GLU A 222 -11.69 -3.14 -14.87
N VAL A 223 -11.64 -1.81 -14.85
CA VAL A 223 -12.37 -1.00 -13.86
C VAL A 223 -13.89 -1.13 -14.05
N GLU A 224 -14.38 -1.11 -15.29
CA GLU A 224 -15.80 -1.33 -15.58
C GLU A 224 -16.28 -2.69 -15.06
N ASN A 225 -15.52 -3.75 -15.33
CA ASN A 225 -15.84 -5.10 -14.86
C ASN A 225 -15.83 -5.19 -13.32
N LEU A 226 -14.88 -4.54 -12.66
CA LEU A 226 -14.84 -4.46 -11.20
C LEU A 226 -16.08 -3.78 -10.64
N GLN A 227 -16.51 -2.64 -11.22
CA GLN A 227 -17.71 -1.92 -10.78
C GLN A 227 -19.01 -2.71 -11.03
N ARG A 228 -19.05 -3.57 -12.06
CA ARG A 228 -20.18 -4.49 -12.30
C ARG A 228 -20.20 -5.65 -11.32
N LYS A 229 -19.02 -6.15 -10.91
CA LYS A 229 -18.88 -7.34 -10.06
C LYS A 229 -19.04 -7.04 -8.57
N TYR A 230 -18.57 -5.87 -8.12
CA TYR A 230 -18.53 -5.49 -6.72
C TYR A 230 -19.32 -4.20 -6.48
N ASN A 231 -20.13 -4.18 -5.43
CA ASN A 231 -21.01 -3.04 -5.11
C ASN A 231 -20.33 -1.98 -4.23
N HIS A 232 -19.21 -2.32 -3.61
CA HIS A 232 -18.56 -1.47 -2.61
C HIS A 232 -17.04 -1.65 -2.65
N PHE A 233 -16.30 -0.56 -2.50
CA PHE A 233 -14.84 -0.54 -2.53
C PHE A 233 -14.28 0.31 -1.39
N PRO A 234 -14.00 -0.26 -0.22
CA PRO A 234 -13.49 0.51 0.93
C PRO A 234 -12.15 1.20 0.66
N THR A 235 -11.27 0.54 -0.08
CA THR A 235 -9.91 1.01 -0.36
C THR A 235 -9.43 0.75 -1.79
N ALA A 236 -9.86 -0.33 -2.42
CA ALA A 236 -9.32 -0.82 -3.69
C ALA A 236 -9.35 0.23 -4.82
N MET A 237 -10.46 0.93 -5.02
CA MET A 237 -10.59 1.96 -6.08
C MET A 237 -9.83 3.27 -5.77
N GLN A 238 -9.17 3.39 -4.62
CA GLN A 238 -8.28 4.52 -4.33
C GLN A 238 -6.88 4.35 -4.94
N GLY A 239 -6.59 3.19 -5.51
CA GLY A 239 -5.32 2.91 -6.18
C GLY A 239 -5.11 3.79 -7.41
N LEU A 240 -3.84 4.16 -7.64
CA LEU A 240 -3.43 4.93 -8.82
C LEU A 240 -3.71 4.16 -10.12
N GLY A 241 -4.41 4.79 -11.03
CA GLY A 241 -4.96 4.21 -12.25
C GLY A 241 -6.46 3.94 -12.12
N TYR A 242 -6.90 3.38 -11.01
CA TYR A 242 -8.31 3.05 -10.79
C TYR A 242 -9.16 4.28 -10.48
N LYS A 243 -8.73 5.13 -9.55
CA LYS A 243 -9.46 6.36 -9.19
C LYS A 243 -9.60 7.31 -10.39
N GLU A 244 -8.60 7.38 -11.27
CA GLU A 244 -8.62 8.24 -12.45
C GLU A 244 -9.61 7.71 -13.50
N VAL A 245 -9.67 6.37 -13.69
CA VAL A 245 -10.69 5.75 -14.58
C VAL A 245 -12.10 5.96 -14.03
N VAL A 246 -12.31 5.90 -12.71
CA VAL A 246 -13.60 6.23 -12.10
C VAL A 246 -13.98 7.69 -12.38
N GLN A 247 -13.05 8.65 -12.27
CA GLN A 247 -13.29 10.05 -12.61
C GLN A 247 -13.62 10.24 -14.11
N TYR A 248 -12.97 9.47 -14.98
CA TYR A 248 -13.34 9.44 -16.40
C TYR A 248 -14.79 8.96 -16.63
N PHE A 249 -15.23 7.90 -15.95
CA PHE A 249 -16.63 7.45 -16.03
C PHE A 249 -17.63 8.48 -15.49
N GLN A 250 -17.23 9.25 -14.49
CA GLN A 250 -18.03 10.34 -13.92
C GLN A 250 -18.02 11.62 -14.79
N LYS A 251 -17.30 11.59 -15.94
CA LYS A 251 -17.11 12.73 -16.84
C LYS A 251 -16.41 13.93 -16.20
N GLU A 252 -15.64 13.70 -15.17
CA GLU A 252 -14.78 14.71 -14.54
C GLU A 252 -13.48 14.93 -15.33
N LEU A 253 -13.06 13.92 -16.09
CA LEU A 253 -11.86 13.92 -16.94
C LEU A 253 -12.21 13.40 -18.33
N THR A 254 -11.55 13.94 -19.37
CA THR A 254 -11.45 13.28 -20.66
C THR A 254 -10.52 12.06 -20.60
N LYS A 255 -10.51 11.23 -21.63
CA LYS A 255 -9.60 10.07 -21.69
C LYS A 255 -8.13 10.51 -21.68
N GLU A 256 -7.82 11.56 -22.39
CA GLU A 256 -6.47 12.15 -22.48
C GLU A 256 -6.02 12.70 -21.13
N GLU A 257 -6.86 13.47 -20.44
CA GLU A 257 -6.59 14.01 -19.10
C GLU A 257 -6.41 12.88 -18.08
N MET A 258 -7.21 11.83 -18.15
CA MET A 258 -7.08 10.65 -17.28
C MET A 258 -5.70 10.00 -17.45
N ILE A 259 -5.26 9.75 -18.70
CA ILE A 259 -3.95 9.14 -18.98
C ILE A 259 -2.82 10.00 -18.47
N GLU A 260 -2.83 11.30 -18.77
CA GLU A 260 -1.81 12.24 -18.29
C GLU A 260 -1.77 12.31 -16.76
N LYS A 261 -2.91 12.33 -16.11
CA LYS A 261 -3.00 12.33 -14.64
C LYS A 261 -2.41 11.05 -14.03
N ILE A 262 -2.68 9.86 -14.61
CA ILE A 262 -2.10 8.61 -14.15
C ILE A 262 -0.56 8.65 -14.28
N LYS A 263 -0.01 9.16 -15.39
CA LYS A 263 1.43 9.31 -15.62
C LYS A 263 2.06 10.23 -14.57
N GLN A 264 1.47 11.40 -14.34
CA GLN A 264 1.96 12.38 -13.37
C GLN A 264 1.96 11.85 -11.94
N GLU A 265 0.85 11.25 -11.49
CA GLU A 265 0.72 10.75 -10.11
C GLU A 265 1.57 9.50 -9.83
N LYS A 266 1.86 8.67 -10.84
CA LYS A 266 2.79 7.53 -10.70
C LYS A 266 4.26 7.97 -10.69
N SER A 267 4.56 9.19 -11.14
CA SER A 267 5.90 9.77 -11.18
C SER A 267 6.27 10.55 -9.91
N ASN A 268 5.30 10.87 -9.09
CA ASN A 268 5.46 11.52 -7.77
C ASN A 268 5.56 10.47 -6.65
#